data_8a218001ae1242d28d2213e3d700324a
#
_entry.id   8a218001ae1242d28d2213e3d700324a
#
_cell.length_a   1.000
_cell.length_b   1.000
_cell.length_c   1.000
_cell.angle_alpha   90.00
_cell.angle_beta   90.00
_cell.angle_gamma   90.00
#
_symmetry.space_group_name_H-M   'P 1'
#
loop_
_entity.id
_entity.type
_entity.pdbx_description
1 polymer ?
#
loop_
_entity_poly.entity_id
_entity_poly.type
_entity_poly.pdbx_seq_one_letter_code
_entity_poly.pdbx_strand_id
1 'polypeptide(L)'
;NNFKDKRPLYGPSISADYTSVILLSNTNEGYSYNVTGKLEKSFDFGLDLMAAYTYGISKGVNDGTSSQAYSNWSYNENWRGSNNPEVSYTDFDQPHRIIASASYKVAYGKNLATSIALFYSGNSGSRYSLCYNGDLNNAGVKGNDLIYVPTNSEIDAMIIKPLTNLPADKQRTDLKAYINSEESGLKDLQGKYAERNGLITPFEHHFDLRIMQDFYLMVGGRKHTLQVNLDVLNIGNLFNRAWGTVNSPGYSYTPIKVESIASDGTPTFSFTKPASNALYNQSDYNSRWRAQLGVRYIF
;
A
#
# COMPACT_ATOMS: atom_id res chain seq x y z
N ASN A 1 8.63 35.12 -0.72
CA ASN A 1 7.77 33.99 -0.52
C ASN A 1 8.24 33.19 0.71
N ASN A 2 7.42 33.13 1.78
CA ASN A 2 7.80 32.45 3.03
C ASN A 2 7.54 30.92 2.96
N PHE A 3 7.05 30.41 1.84
CA PHE A 3 6.92 28.99 1.59
C PHE A 3 8.31 28.40 1.29
N LYS A 4 8.75 27.45 2.11
CA LYS A 4 10.13 26.96 2.13
C LYS A 4 10.42 25.77 1.22
N ASP A 5 9.52 25.40 0.33
CA ASP A 5 9.79 24.38 -0.69
C ASP A 5 10.91 24.86 -1.62
N LYS A 6 12.03 24.14 -1.62
CA LYS A 6 13.27 24.47 -2.33
C LYS A 6 13.55 23.50 -3.48
N ARG A 7 12.51 22.81 -3.98
CA ARG A 7 12.71 21.88 -5.09
C ARG A 7 13.27 22.58 -6.32
N PRO A 8 14.13 21.90 -7.10
CA PRO A 8 14.55 22.41 -8.39
C PRO A 8 13.36 22.45 -9.35
N LEU A 9 13.30 23.52 -10.18
CA LEU A 9 12.33 23.64 -11.26
C LEU A 9 13.02 23.30 -12.58
N TYR A 10 12.33 22.55 -13.42
CA TYR A 10 12.80 22.30 -14.79
C TYR A 10 12.60 23.56 -15.64
N GLY A 11 13.64 23.93 -16.36
CA GLY A 11 13.61 25.02 -17.32
C GLY A 11 12.95 24.65 -18.65
N PRO A 12 12.95 25.54 -19.63
CA PRO A 12 12.46 25.23 -20.98
C PRO A 12 13.28 24.11 -21.62
N SER A 13 12.67 23.42 -22.61
CA SER A 13 13.38 22.40 -23.40
C SER A 13 14.67 22.94 -24.00
N ILE A 14 15.75 22.18 -23.86
CA ILE A 14 17.06 22.48 -24.46
C ILE A 14 17.12 22.19 -25.95
N SER A 15 16.19 21.46 -26.51
CA SER A 15 16.08 21.15 -27.94
C SER A 15 14.63 21.19 -28.40
N ALA A 16 14.42 21.67 -29.61
CA ALA A 16 13.11 21.61 -30.26
C ALA A 16 12.84 20.23 -30.90
N ASP A 17 13.89 19.44 -31.12
CA ASP A 17 13.79 18.16 -31.84
C ASP A 17 13.45 16.98 -30.92
N TYR A 18 13.70 17.13 -29.61
CA TYR A 18 13.50 16.08 -28.63
C TYR A 18 12.69 16.58 -27.43
N THR A 19 11.65 15.88 -27.08
CA THR A 19 10.85 16.17 -25.87
C THR A 19 11.57 15.76 -24.59
N SER A 20 12.36 14.69 -24.63
CA SER A 20 13.21 14.22 -23.55
C SER A 20 14.31 13.30 -24.06
N VAL A 21 15.44 13.28 -23.36
CA VAL A 21 16.51 12.28 -23.52
C VAL A 21 16.77 11.68 -22.16
N ILE A 22 16.48 10.39 -22.00
CA ILE A 22 16.59 9.67 -20.73
C ILE A 22 17.67 8.62 -20.83
N LEU A 23 18.71 8.74 -20.01
CA LEU A 23 19.77 7.77 -19.86
C LEU A 23 19.52 6.91 -18.62
N LEU A 24 19.36 5.60 -18.82
CA LEU A 24 19.32 4.63 -17.72
C LEU A 24 20.75 4.17 -17.41
N SER A 25 21.11 4.13 -16.17
CA SER A 25 22.40 3.63 -15.68
C SER A 25 22.20 2.75 -14.45
N ASN A 26 23.18 1.89 -14.18
CA ASN A 26 23.17 1.08 -12.97
C ASN A 26 23.55 1.94 -11.76
N THR A 27 23.03 1.54 -10.60
CA THR A 27 23.38 2.11 -9.29
C THR A 27 23.70 1.00 -8.30
N ASN A 28 24.57 1.31 -7.34
CA ASN A 28 24.85 0.45 -6.19
C ASN A 28 24.05 0.88 -4.95
N GLU A 29 23.16 1.86 -5.10
CA GLU A 29 22.33 2.36 -4.03
C GLU A 29 21.07 1.50 -3.88
N GLY A 30 20.66 1.29 -2.65
CA GLY A 30 19.52 0.46 -2.30
C GLY A 30 19.93 -0.90 -1.75
N TYR A 31 19.02 -1.49 -1.01
CA TYR A 31 19.18 -2.80 -0.38
C TYR A 31 17.83 -3.42 -0.01
N SER A 32 17.80 -4.74 0.10
CA SER A 32 16.70 -5.43 0.74
C SER A 32 17.23 -6.57 1.61
N TYR A 33 16.54 -6.81 2.72
CA TYR A 33 16.76 -7.98 3.55
C TYR A 33 15.49 -8.40 4.25
N ASN A 34 15.43 -9.67 4.62
CA ASN A 34 14.38 -10.20 5.49
C ASN A 34 14.96 -11.22 6.47
N VAL A 35 14.33 -11.32 7.64
CA VAL A 35 14.62 -12.31 8.66
C VAL A 35 13.33 -13.00 9.04
N THR A 36 13.30 -14.33 8.96
CA THR A 36 12.13 -15.15 9.26
C THR A 36 12.41 -16.12 10.40
N GLY A 37 11.57 -16.09 11.41
CA GLY A 37 11.48 -17.12 12.43
C GLY A 37 10.25 -18.01 12.21
N LYS A 38 10.42 -19.34 12.24
CA LYS A 38 9.33 -20.31 12.04
C LYS A 38 9.33 -21.36 13.14
N LEU A 39 8.16 -21.71 13.65
CA LEU A 39 7.91 -22.78 14.60
C LEU A 39 6.83 -23.71 14.06
N GLU A 40 7.07 -25.02 14.18
CA GLU A 40 6.10 -26.06 13.79
C GLU A 40 6.03 -27.13 14.87
N LYS A 41 4.83 -27.62 15.12
CA LYS A 41 4.60 -28.73 16.05
C LYS A 41 3.43 -29.57 15.60
N SER A 42 3.68 -30.87 15.41
CA SER A 42 2.67 -31.89 15.25
C SER A 42 2.50 -32.66 16.55
N PHE A 43 1.25 -32.95 16.90
CA PHE A 43 0.87 -33.70 18.08
C PHE A 43 0.24 -35.04 17.67
N ASP A 44 0.52 -36.10 18.41
CA ASP A 44 0.04 -37.47 18.10
C ASP A 44 -1.48 -37.60 18.09
N PHE A 45 -2.20 -36.68 18.76
CA PHE A 45 -3.67 -36.67 18.77
C PHE A 45 -4.28 -35.99 17.53
N GLY A 46 -3.48 -35.62 16.52
CA GLY A 46 -3.95 -35.10 15.22
C GLY A 46 -4.02 -33.60 15.11
N LEU A 47 -3.40 -32.83 16.03
CA LEU A 47 -3.27 -31.38 15.94
C LEU A 47 -1.90 -31.02 15.36
N ASP A 48 -1.91 -30.21 14.29
CA ASP A 48 -0.73 -29.59 13.72
C ASP A 48 -0.80 -28.07 13.88
N LEU A 49 0.29 -27.47 14.36
CA LEU A 49 0.44 -26.02 14.53
C LEU A 49 1.65 -25.53 13.77
N MET A 50 1.52 -24.37 13.15
CA MET A 50 2.62 -23.63 12.54
C MET A 50 2.44 -22.15 12.78
N ALA A 51 3.55 -21.43 13.08
CA ALA A 51 3.60 -19.98 13.11
C ALA A 51 4.94 -19.51 12.54
N ALA A 52 4.90 -18.47 11.73
CA ALA A 52 6.09 -17.81 11.19
C ALA A 52 5.91 -16.29 11.25
N TYR A 53 6.98 -15.61 11.57
CA TYR A 53 7.06 -14.15 11.50
C TYR A 53 8.27 -13.75 10.66
N THR A 54 8.03 -12.85 9.73
CA THR A 54 9.06 -12.24 8.89
C THR A 54 9.11 -10.75 9.14
N TYR A 55 10.32 -10.25 9.40
CA TYR A 55 10.63 -8.84 9.35
C TYR A 55 11.52 -8.57 8.13
N GLY A 56 11.22 -7.50 7.38
CA GLY A 56 12.01 -7.13 6.21
C GLY A 56 12.01 -5.63 5.94
N ILE A 57 12.96 -5.21 5.14
CA ILE A 57 13.06 -3.85 4.58
C ILE A 57 13.52 -3.98 3.13
N SER A 58 12.92 -3.16 2.26
CA SER A 58 13.33 -3.01 0.87
C SER A 58 13.43 -1.53 0.52
N LYS A 59 14.62 -1.06 0.15
CA LYS A 59 14.89 0.31 -0.27
C LYS A 59 15.65 0.35 -1.59
N GLY A 60 15.29 1.30 -2.45
CA GLY A 60 15.93 1.51 -3.75
C GLY A 60 15.69 2.92 -4.27
N VAL A 61 16.35 3.27 -5.36
CA VAL A 61 16.18 4.58 -6.00
C VAL A 61 15.02 4.61 -7.00
N ASN A 62 14.70 3.45 -7.60
CA ASN A 62 13.62 3.28 -8.56
C ASN A 62 13.21 1.80 -8.60
N ASP A 63 11.94 1.50 -8.71
CA ASP A 63 11.45 0.11 -8.66
C ASP A 63 11.50 -0.59 -10.02
N GLY A 64 11.72 0.15 -11.10
CA GLY A 64 11.90 -0.40 -12.45
C GLY A 64 10.69 -1.17 -12.97
N THR A 65 9.48 -0.75 -12.60
CA THR A 65 8.24 -1.49 -12.86
C THR A 65 7.72 -1.37 -14.30
N SER A 66 8.32 -0.50 -15.12
CA SER A 66 7.94 -0.29 -16.53
C SER A 66 9.03 -0.73 -17.48
N SER A 67 8.63 -1.27 -18.63
CA SER A 67 9.52 -1.53 -19.77
C SER A 67 9.96 -0.26 -20.53
N GLN A 68 9.37 0.90 -20.21
CA GLN A 68 9.68 2.18 -20.85
C GLN A 68 10.52 3.05 -19.91
N ALA A 69 11.66 3.54 -20.38
CA ALA A 69 12.56 4.43 -19.65
C ALA A 69 11.84 5.71 -19.18
N TYR A 70 11.02 6.30 -20.04
CA TYR A 70 10.24 7.49 -19.70
C TYR A 70 9.30 7.26 -18.54
N SER A 71 8.59 6.14 -18.52
CA SER A 71 7.66 5.82 -17.40
C SER A 71 8.40 5.62 -16.09
N ASN A 72 9.55 4.92 -16.09
CA ASN A 72 10.37 4.75 -14.90
C ASN A 72 10.92 6.09 -14.37
N TRP A 73 11.25 7.00 -15.26
CA TRP A 73 11.69 8.35 -14.89
C TRP A 73 10.54 9.21 -14.38
N SER A 74 9.39 9.21 -15.09
CA SER A 74 8.29 10.14 -14.82
C SER A 74 7.44 9.75 -13.62
N TYR A 75 7.27 8.45 -13.36
CA TYR A 75 6.43 7.97 -12.26
C TYR A 75 7.20 7.65 -10.97
N ASN A 76 8.49 7.96 -10.92
CA ASN A 76 9.28 7.84 -9.70
C ASN A 76 9.09 9.10 -8.85
N GLU A 77 8.36 8.99 -7.76
CA GLU A 77 8.05 10.13 -6.89
C GLU A 77 9.32 10.65 -6.21
N ASN A 78 9.49 11.95 -6.25
CA ASN A 78 10.68 12.60 -5.73
C ASN A 78 10.40 14.09 -5.42
N TRP A 79 11.29 14.73 -4.67
CA TRP A 79 11.25 16.18 -4.46
C TRP A 79 12.45 16.90 -5.09
N ARG A 80 13.54 16.18 -5.40
CA ARG A 80 14.75 16.74 -6.02
C ARG A 80 14.70 16.75 -7.55
N GLY A 81 13.60 16.33 -8.13
CA GLY A 81 13.47 16.10 -9.57
C GLY A 81 13.88 14.68 -9.96
N SER A 82 13.26 14.14 -10.99
CA SER A 82 13.42 12.75 -11.43
C SER A 82 14.85 12.38 -11.87
N ASN A 83 15.71 13.39 -12.11
CA ASN A 83 17.12 13.18 -12.43
C ASN A 83 18.01 12.89 -11.20
N ASN A 84 17.50 13.11 -10.00
CA ASN A 84 18.24 12.94 -8.74
C ASN A 84 17.40 12.17 -7.72
N PRO A 85 16.98 10.92 -8.04
CA PRO A 85 16.15 10.13 -7.13
C PRO A 85 16.94 9.78 -5.87
N GLU A 86 16.25 9.79 -4.73
CA GLU A 86 16.82 9.37 -3.44
C GLU A 86 16.48 7.90 -3.16
N VAL A 87 17.36 7.25 -2.38
CA VAL A 87 17.05 5.91 -1.82
C VAL A 87 15.88 6.03 -0.87
N SER A 88 14.80 5.33 -1.15
CA SER A 88 13.63 5.27 -0.29
C SER A 88 12.98 3.89 -0.35
N TYR A 89 11.88 3.69 0.38
CA TYR A 89 11.17 2.42 0.35
C TYR A 89 10.69 2.08 -1.06
N THR A 90 10.77 0.79 -1.42
CA THR A 90 10.17 0.29 -2.66
C THR A 90 8.67 0.06 -2.48
N ASP A 91 7.92 -0.02 -3.57
CA ASP A 91 6.49 -0.40 -3.56
C ASP A 91 6.26 -1.80 -2.99
N PHE A 92 7.29 -2.64 -3.02
CA PHE A 92 7.26 -4.03 -2.56
C PHE A 92 7.67 -4.20 -1.09
N ASP A 93 8.02 -3.11 -0.40
CA ASP A 93 8.42 -3.17 1.01
C ASP A 93 7.24 -3.60 1.88
N GLN A 94 7.42 -4.72 2.57
CA GLN A 94 6.46 -5.27 3.51
C GLN A 94 7.16 -5.59 4.82
N PRO A 95 7.25 -4.61 5.75
CA PRO A 95 8.11 -4.73 6.93
C PRO A 95 7.71 -5.86 7.88
N HIS A 96 6.44 -6.19 7.99
CA HIS A 96 5.98 -7.24 8.90
C HIS A 96 5.02 -8.20 8.20
N ARG A 97 5.31 -9.49 8.31
CA ARG A 97 4.42 -10.56 7.85
C ARG A 97 4.32 -11.66 8.91
N ILE A 98 3.10 -12.05 9.23
CA ILE A 98 2.80 -13.14 10.15
C ILE A 98 1.99 -14.19 9.38
N ILE A 99 2.37 -15.46 9.48
CA ILE A 99 1.60 -16.58 8.97
C ILE A 99 1.43 -17.56 10.12
N ALA A 100 0.22 -18.02 10.36
CA ALA A 100 -0.03 -19.09 11.32
C ALA A 100 -1.09 -20.04 10.80
N SER A 101 -0.97 -21.30 11.16
CA SER A 101 -2.00 -22.30 10.85
C SER A 101 -2.18 -23.25 12.03
N ALA A 102 -3.43 -23.67 12.22
CA ALA A 102 -3.79 -24.76 13.11
C ALA A 102 -4.69 -25.71 12.33
N SER A 103 -4.32 -27.00 12.28
CA SER A 103 -5.16 -28.02 11.68
C SER A 103 -5.38 -29.16 12.66
N TYR A 104 -6.61 -29.65 12.71
CA TYR A 104 -6.99 -30.81 13.53
C TYR A 104 -7.73 -31.82 12.69
N LYS A 105 -7.23 -33.07 12.75
CA LYS A 105 -7.85 -34.20 12.06
C LYS A 105 -8.30 -35.24 13.07
N VAL A 106 -9.56 -35.58 12.99
CA VAL A 106 -10.15 -36.67 13.80
C VAL A 106 -10.75 -37.73 12.89
N ALA A 107 -10.33 -38.96 13.08
CA ALA A 107 -10.95 -40.12 12.45
C ALA A 107 -11.98 -40.73 13.43
N TYR A 108 -13.16 -41.05 12.95
CA TYR A 108 -14.24 -41.63 13.74
C TYR A 108 -15.00 -42.67 12.94
N GLY A 109 -15.53 -43.66 13.66
CA GLY A 109 -16.04 -44.84 13.01
C GLY A 109 -14.93 -45.59 12.22
N LYS A 110 -15.32 -46.44 11.28
CA LYS A 110 -14.35 -47.16 10.45
C LYS A 110 -13.99 -46.46 9.16
N ASN A 111 -14.84 -45.54 8.70
CA ASN A 111 -14.82 -45.02 7.33
C ASN A 111 -14.91 -43.50 7.23
N LEU A 112 -14.72 -42.76 8.31
CA LEU A 112 -14.93 -41.31 8.34
C LEU A 112 -13.73 -40.58 8.98
N ALA A 113 -13.39 -39.43 8.42
CA ALA A 113 -12.50 -38.48 9.09
C ALA A 113 -12.92 -37.05 8.75
N THR A 114 -12.87 -36.17 9.75
CA THR A 114 -13.06 -34.72 9.57
C THR A 114 -11.75 -34.04 9.86
N SER A 115 -11.39 -33.09 9.01
CA SER A 115 -10.26 -32.20 9.23
C SER A 115 -10.77 -30.75 9.23
N ILE A 116 -10.35 -29.97 10.22
CA ILE A 116 -10.64 -28.54 10.32
C ILE A 116 -9.30 -27.83 10.35
N ALA A 117 -9.10 -26.84 9.49
CA ALA A 117 -7.91 -26.04 9.45
C ALA A 117 -8.27 -24.54 9.45
N LEU A 118 -7.61 -23.79 10.31
CA LEU A 118 -7.65 -22.33 10.35
C LEU A 118 -6.29 -21.80 9.92
N PHE A 119 -6.29 -20.90 8.96
CA PHE A 119 -5.11 -20.20 8.49
C PHE A 119 -5.24 -18.72 8.82
N TYR A 120 -4.18 -18.14 9.34
CA TYR A 120 -4.06 -16.70 9.58
C TYR A 120 -2.93 -16.12 8.75
N SER A 121 -3.21 -14.99 8.08
CA SER A 121 -2.23 -14.15 7.41
C SER A 121 -2.38 -12.73 7.93
N GLY A 122 -1.30 -12.20 8.51
CA GLY A 122 -1.19 -10.82 8.93
C GLY A 122 -0.05 -10.14 8.17
N ASN A 123 -0.31 -8.99 7.54
CA ASN A 123 0.73 -8.26 6.82
C ASN A 123 0.65 -6.76 7.12
N SER A 124 1.81 -6.12 7.13
CA SER A 124 1.85 -4.67 6.94
C SER A 124 1.07 -4.29 5.69
N GLY A 125 0.34 -3.20 5.73
CA GLY A 125 -0.36 -2.69 4.57
C GLY A 125 0.57 -2.23 3.44
N SER A 126 0.00 -1.70 2.39
CA SER A 126 0.73 -1.20 1.24
C SER A 126 1.42 0.13 1.54
N ARG A 127 2.62 0.31 1.03
CA ARG A 127 3.35 1.57 1.04
C ARG A 127 2.72 2.58 0.08
N TYR A 128 2.84 3.87 0.38
CA TYR A 128 2.43 4.93 -0.53
C TYR A 128 3.15 6.24 -0.29
N SER A 129 3.20 7.05 -1.34
CA SER A 129 3.83 8.37 -1.38
C SER A 129 2.76 9.46 -1.23
N LEU A 130 3.18 10.65 -0.82
CA LEU A 130 2.34 11.84 -0.76
C LEU A 130 2.86 12.87 -1.76
N CYS A 131 2.13 13.05 -2.86
CA CYS A 131 2.50 13.96 -3.94
C CYS A 131 1.49 15.10 -4.08
N TYR A 132 1.92 16.22 -4.62
CA TYR A 132 1.01 17.28 -5.04
C TYR A 132 0.12 16.79 -6.18
N ASN A 133 -1.11 17.25 -6.20
CA ASN A 133 -1.98 17.08 -7.36
C ASN A 133 -1.63 18.16 -8.40
N GLY A 134 -0.71 17.84 -9.28
CA GLY A 134 -0.20 18.74 -10.31
C GLY A 134 1.26 18.48 -10.62
N ASP A 135 1.86 19.40 -11.36
CA ASP A 135 3.27 19.43 -11.74
C ASP A 135 3.88 20.67 -11.10
N LEU A 136 4.53 20.51 -9.96
CA LEU A 136 5.10 21.63 -9.21
C LEU A 136 6.53 21.93 -9.63
N ASN A 137 7.26 20.92 -10.11
CA ASN A 137 8.65 21.10 -10.56
C ASN A 137 8.78 21.45 -12.06
N ASN A 138 7.64 21.58 -12.77
CA ASN A 138 7.59 21.87 -14.20
C ASN A 138 8.30 20.82 -15.08
N ALA A 139 8.25 19.55 -14.67
CA ALA A 139 8.85 18.45 -15.43
C ALA A 139 7.96 17.94 -16.58
N GLY A 140 6.75 18.47 -16.72
CA GLY A 140 5.74 17.99 -17.66
C GLY A 140 5.02 16.73 -17.16
N VAL A 141 5.23 16.31 -15.91
CA VAL A 141 4.64 15.14 -15.29
C VAL A 141 3.83 15.55 -14.07
N LYS A 142 2.64 15.00 -13.92
CA LYS A 142 1.79 15.28 -12.77
C LYS A 142 1.86 14.15 -11.75
N GLY A 143 1.87 14.51 -10.46
CA GLY A 143 1.69 13.59 -9.37
C GLY A 143 2.92 12.78 -8.97
N ASN A 144 4.11 13.19 -9.39
CA ASN A 144 5.39 12.61 -8.94
C ASN A 144 6.17 13.55 -7.99
N ASP A 145 5.65 14.75 -7.75
CA ASP A 145 6.25 15.73 -6.86
C ASP A 145 5.85 15.47 -5.40
N LEU A 146 6.74 14.84 -4.63
CA LEU A 146 6.53 14.62 -3.19
C LEU A 146 6.25 15.95 -2.49
N ILE A 147 5.31 15.96 -1.57
CA ILE A 147 4.95 17.20 -0.89
C ILE A 147 6.04 17.65 0.08
N TYR A 148 6.25 18.96 0.13
CA TYR A 148 6.75 19.63 1.31
C TYR A 148 5.56 19.90 2.23
N VAL A 149 5.57 19.37 3.43
CA VAL A 149 4.47 19.54 4.39
C VAL A 149 4.63 20.89 5.09
N PRO A 150 3.81 21.91 4.75
CA PRO A 150 4.00 23.23 5.33
C PRO A 150 3.62 23.27 6.80
N THR A 151 4.32 24.08 7.56
CA THR A 151 3.93 24.47 8.92
C THR A 151 2.71 25.39 8.90
N ASN A 152 2.05 25.55 10.03
CA ASN A 152 0.88 26.46 10.11
C ASN A 152 1.20 27.90 9.68
N SER A 153 2.39 28.42 10.00
CA SER A 153 2.83 29.76 9.58
C SER A 153 3.12 29.83 8.08
N GLU A 154 3.62 28.78 7.49
CA GLU A 154 3.85 28.72 6.05
C GLU A 154 2.54 28.62 5.27
N ILE A 155 1.53 27.95 5.81
CA ILE A 155 0.18 27.92 5.20
C ILE A 155 -0.43 29.31 5.11
N ASP A 156 -0.20 30.15 6.14
CA ASP A 156 -0.67 31.55 6.10
C ASP A 156 0.00 32.37 4.98
N ALA A 157 1.24 32.03 4.63
CA ALA A 157 2.00 32.68 3.58
C ALA A 157 1.78 32.08 2.18
N MET A 158 1.14 30.90 2.06
CA MET A 158 0.86 30.28 0.76
C MET A 158 -0.10 31.13 -0.06
N ILE A 159 0.15 31.18 -1.37
CA ILE A 159 -0.79 31.76 -2.32
C ILE A 159 -1.85 30.71 -2.62
N ILE A 160 -3.06 30.96 -2.14
CA ILE A 160 -4.21 30.06 -2.32
C ILE A 160 -5.21 30.72 -3.27
N LYS A 161 -5.51 30.02 -4.36
CA LYS A 161 -6.55 30.44 -5.31
C LYS A 161 -7.94 30.21 -4.72
N PRO A 162 -8.78 31.24 -4.63
CA PRO A 162 -10.17 31.05 -4.25
C PRO A 162 -10.89 30.13 -5.25
N LEU A 163 -11.73 29.22 -4.75
CA LEU A 163 -12.60 28.38 -5.55
C LEU A 163 -14.04 28.83 -5.40
N THR A 164 -14.93 28.38 -6.29
CA THR A 164 -16.36 28.68 -6.20
C THR A 164 -16.89 28.20 -4.83
N ASN A 165 -17.47 29.13 -4.06
CA ASN A 165 -17.98 28.90 -2.71
C ASN A 165 -16.95 28.44 -1.65
N LEU A 166 -15.63 28.56 -1.94
CA LEU A 166 -14.56 28.19 -1.00
C LEU A 166 -13.44 29.24 -1.03
N PRO A 167 -13.55 30.32 -0.20
CA PRO A 167 -12.55 31.38 -0.15
C PRO A 167 -11.19 30.88 0.37
N ALA A 168 -10.11 31.62 0.04
CA ALA A 168 -8.73 31.23 0.39
C ALA A 168 -8.52 31.02 1.89
N ASP A 169 -9.10 31.86 2.74
CA ASP A 169 -8.94 31.74 4.19
C ASP A 169 -9.60 30.49 4.77
N LYS A 170 -10.76 30.11 4.21
CA LYS A 170 -11.40 28.83 4.56
C LYS A 170 -10.54 27.64 4.14
N GLN A 171 -9.94 27.68 2.94
CA GLN A 171 -9.02 26.66 2.46
C GLN A 171 -7.79 26.53 3.37
N ARG A 172 -7.19 27.65 3.84
CA ARG A 172 -6.07 27.64 4.80
C ARG A 172 -6.46 26.99 6.13
N THR A 173 -7.63 27.36 6.66
CA THR A 173 -8.15 26.77 7.90
C THR A 173 -8.34 25.27 7.77
N ASP A 174 -8.94 24.83 6.67
CA ASP A 174 -9.19 23.41 6.41
C ASP A 174 -7.88 22.66 6.16
N LEU A 175 -6.90 23.24 5.46
CA LEU A 175 -5.59 22.65 5.23
C LEU A 175 -4.80 22.48 6.54
N LYS A 176 -4.82 23.48 7.44
CA LYS A 176 -4.23 23.35 8.78
C LYS A 176 -4.87 22.21 9.56
N ALA A 177 -6.19 22.13 9.57
CA ALA A 177 -6.92 21.05 10.25
C ALA A 177 -6.59 19.68 9.65
N TYR A 178 -6.47 19.58 8.32
CA TYR A 178 -6.10 18.35 7.62
C TYR A 178 -4.69 17.89 7.99
N ILE A 179 -3.68 18.77 7.88
CA ILE A 179 -2.28 18.44 8.18
C ILE A 179 -2.11 18.04 9.66
N ASN A 180 -2.84 18.68 10.57
CA ASN A 180 -2.74 18.38 12.00
C ASN A 180 -3.58 17.15 12.45
N SER A 181 -4.34 16.52 11.53
CA SER A 181 -5.07 15.30 11.86
C SER A 181 -4.15 14.08 11.87
N GLU A 182 -4.35 13.18 12.83
CA GLU A 182 -3.60 11.91 12.90
C GLU A 182 -3.82 11.04 11.65
N GLU A 183 -5.04 11.06 11.10
CA GLU A 183 -5.44 10.26 9.94
C GLU A 183 -4.72 10.63 8.65
N SER A 184 -4.28 11.90 8.52
CA SER A 184 -3.56 12.35 7.33
C SER A 184 -2.15 11.79 7.22
N GLY A 185 -1.54 11.38 8.34
CA GLY A 185 -0.13 10.99 8.42
C GLY A 185 0.86 12.14 8.21
N LEU A 186 0.41 13.41 8.15
CA LEU A 186 1.23 14.57 7.82
C LEU A 186 1.73 15.34 9.04
N LYS A 187 1.12 15.16 10.20
CA LYS A 187 1.35 15.97 11.40
C LYS A 187 2.84 16.03 11.80
N ASP A 188 3.52 14.89 11.79
CA ASP A 188 4.93 14.78 12.19
C ASP A 188 5.92 15.13 11.06
N LEU A 189 5.40 15.39 9.87
CA LEU A 189 6.18 15.77 8.69
C LEU A 189 6.23 17.28 8.46
N GLN A 190 5.59 18.09 9.32
CA GLN A 190 5.58 19.56 9.14
C GLN A 190 6.99 20.12 9.06
N GLY A 191 7.24 20.97 8.07
CA GLY A 191 8.54 21.56 7.77
C GLY A 191 9.52 20.62 7.05
N LYS A 192 9.07 19.47 6.58
CA LYS A 192 9.89 18.45 5.90
C LYS A 192 9.26 18.04 4.57
N TYR A 193 10.06 17.44 3.69
CA TYR A 193 9.56 16.72 2.53
C TYR A 193 9.05 15.35 2.93
N ALA A 194 7.96 14.90 2.30
CA ALA A 194 7.53 13.51 2.40
C ALA A 194 8.57 12.60 1.72
N GLU A 195 8.75 11.41 2.27
CA GLU A 195 9.60 10.37 1.69
C GLU A 195 8.78 9.55 0.69
N ARG A 196 9.38 9.11 -0.43
CA ARG A 196 8.75 8.16 -1.35
C ARG A 196 8.41 6.89 -0.58
N ASN A 197 7.16 6.43 -0.71
CA ASN A 197 6.67 5.27 0.01
C ASN A 197 6.85 5.36 1.54
N GLY A 198 6.89 6.60 2.07
CA GLY A 198 7.12 6.87 3.49
C GLY A 198 5.94 6.53 4.39
N LEU A 199 4.74 6.44 3.84
CA LEU A 199 3.54 6.04 4.57
C LEU A 199 3.14 4.59 4.27
N ILE A 200 2.35 4.02 5.17
CA ILE A 200 1.87 2.64 5.06
C ILE A 200 0.40 2.57 5.49
N THR A 201 -0.41 1.81 4.75
CA THR A 201 -1.81 1.58 5.14
C THR A 201 -1.88 0.70 6.40
N PRO A 202 -3.01 0.67 7.10
CA PRO A 202 -3.17 -0.16 8.28
C PRO A 202 -2.82 -1.62 8.07
N PHE A 203 -2.36 -2.27 9.14
CA PHE A 203 -2.04 -3.68 9.15
C PHE A 203 -3.28 -4.52 8.82
N GLU A 204 -3.11 -5.53 7.97
CA GLU A 204 -4.18 -6.39 7.47
C GLU A 204 -4.17 -7.73 8.19
N HIS A 205 -5.36 -8.21 8.54
CA HIS A 205 -5.56 -9.48 9.24
C HIS A 205 -6.59 -10.33 8.50
N HIS A 206 -6.18 -11.48 7.98
CA HIS A 206 -7.07 -12.42 7.30
C HIS A 206 -7.08 -13.77 8.00
N PHE A 207 -8.27 -14.33 8.12
CA PHE A 207 -8.49 -15.68 8.62
C PHE A 207 -9.25 -16.49 7.59
N ASP A 208 -8.70 -17.65 7.21
CA ASP A 208 -9.33 -18.58 6.29
C ASP A 208 -9.63 -19.88 7.01
N LEU A 209 -10.83 -20.41 6.81
CA LEU A 209 -11.27 -21.67 7.39
C LEU A 209 -11.45 -22.71 6.31
N ARG A 210 -10.89 -23.89 6.52
CA ARG A 210 -11.14 -25.08 5.71
C ARG A 210 -11.72 -26.18 6.56
N ILE A 211 -12.82 -26.78 6.09
CA ILE A 211 -13.42 -28.01 6.66
C ILE A 211 -13.39 -29.06 5.57
N MET A 212 -12.86 -30.24 5.88
CA MET A 212 -12.82 -31.38 4.96
C MET A 212 -13.47 -32.58 5.64
N GLN A 213 -14.36 -33.26 4.91
CA GLN A 213 -14.96 -34.53 5.31
C GLN A 213 -14.53 -35.62 4.35
N ASP A 214 -13.82 -36.61 4.87
CA ASP A 214 -13.41 -37.80 4.14
C ASP A 214 -14.39 -38.97 4.42
N PHE A 215 -14.82 -39.60 3.34
CA PHE A 215 -15.58 -40.86 3.36
C PHE A 215 -14.71 -41.95 2.72
N TYR A 216 -14.36 -42.95 3.49
CA TYR A 216 -13.51 -44.04 3.03
C TYR A 216 -14.34 -45.28 2.63
N LEU A 217 -14.02 -45.87 1.48
CA LEU A 217 -14.64 -47.06 0.98
C LEU A 217 -13.55 -48.02 0.46
N MET A 218 -13.68 -49.32 0.78
CA MET A 218 -12.82 -50.33 0.21
C MET A 218 -13.49 -50.93 -1.01
N VAL A 219 -12.86 -50.80 -2.17
CA VAL A 219 -13.33 -51.37 -3.45
C VAL A 219 -12.20 -52.18 -4.06
N GLY A 220 -12.42 -53.46 -4.31
CA GLY A 220 -11.41 -54.34 -4.90
C GLY A 220 -10.09 -54.41 -4.11
N GLY A 221 -10.15 -54.29 -2.77
CA GLY A 221 -8.96 -54.31 -1.90
C GLY A 221 -8.18 -52.98 -1.85
N ARG A 222 -8.61 -51.95 -2.55
CA ARG A 222 -8.02 -50.60 -2.53
C ARG A 222 -8.89 -49.62 -1.73
N LYS A 223 -8.23 -48.69 -1.06
CA LYS A 223 -8.92 -47.63 -0.32
C LYS A 223 -9.30 -46.51 -1.29
N HIS A 224 -10.56 -46.25 -1.43
CA HIS A 224 -11.11 -45.11 -2.15
C HIS A 224 -11.59 -44.07 -1.16
N THR A 225 -11.41 -42.77 -1.48
CA THR A 225 -11.83 -41.67 -0.62
C THR A 225 -12.67 -40.69 -1.43
N LEU A 226 -13.90 -40.48 -0.98
CA LEU A 226 -14.67 -39.29 -1.39
C LEU A 226 -14.44 -38.21 -0.35
N GLN A 227 -13.87 -37.10 -0.76
CA GLN A 227 -13.62 -35.93 0.09
C GLN A 227 -14.52 -34.79 -0.32
N VAL A 228 -15.23 -34.23 0.64
CA VAL A 228 -15.98 -32.96 0.48
C VAL A 228 -15.26 -31.88 1.28
N ASN A 229 -14.96 -30.74 0.67
CA ASN A 229 -14.32 -29.63 1.36
C ASN A 229 -15.13 -28.34 1.21
N LEU A 230 -15.17 -27.59 2.30
CA LEU A 230 -15.69 -26.22 2.36
C LEU A 230 -14.52 -25.30 2.76
N ASP A 231 -14.18 -24.39 1.88
CA ASP A 231 -13.21 -23.32 2.13
C ASP A 231 -13.96 -22.00 2.32
N VAL A 232 -13.72 -21.31 3.42
CA VAL A 232 -14.25 -19.96 3.68
C VAL A 232 -13.08 -19.02 3.82
N LEU A 233 -12.84 -18.21 2.80
CA LEU A 233 -11.78 -17.20 2.77
C LEU A 233 -12.27 -15.95 3.47
N ASN A 234 -11.38 -15.32 4.23
CA ASN A 234 -11.65 -14.12 5.02
C ASN A 234 -12.89 -14.28 5.93
N ILE A 235 -12.93 -15.38 6.68
CA ILE A 235 -14.09 -15.73 7.54
C ILE A 235 -14.38 -14.66 8.59
N GLY A 236 -13.36 -13.88 9.03
CA GLY A 236 -13.57 -12.77 9.95
C GLY A 236 -14.58 -11.74 9.45
N ASN A 237 -14.55 -11.45 8.15
CA ASN A 237 -15.46 -10.50 7.52
C ASN A 237 -16.92 -11.01 7.45
N LEU A 238 -17.14 -12.33 7.49
CA LEU A 238 -18.48 -12.92 7.60
C LEU A 238 -19.16 -12.53 8.93
N PHE A 239 -18.39 -12.45 10.01
CA PHE A 239 -18.89 -12.12 11.34
C PHE A 239 -18.95 -10.62 11.58
N ASN A 240 -17.95 -9.88 11.09
CA ASN A 240 -17.88 -8.43 11.23
C ASN A 240 -17.25 -7.80 9.98
N ARG A 241 -17.99 -6.93 9.31
CA ARG A 241 -17.57 -6.23 8.09
C ARG A 241 -16.31 -5.37 8.25
N ALA A 242 -15.97 -4.98 9.47
CA ALA A 242 -14.74 -4.24 9.77
C ALA A 242 -13.50 -5.15 9.92
N TRP A 243 -13.67 -6.45 9.92
CA TRP A 243 -12.57 -7.41 10.01
C TRP A 243 -12.12 -7.89 8.63
N GLY A 244 -10.85 -8.22 8.50
CA GLY A 244 -10.30 -8.69 7.24
C GLY A 244 -10.40 -7.67 6.10
N THR A 245 -10.30 -6.38 6.44
CA THR A 245 -10.33 -5.31 5.44
C THR A 245 -8.97 -5.14 4.78
N VAL A 246 -8.98 -4.90 3.48
CA VAL A 246 -7.82 -4.58 2.66
C VAL A 246 -7.90 -3.10 2.30
N ASN A 247 -6.84 -2.36 2.59
CA ASN A 247 -6.75 -0.95 2.27
C ASN A 247 -5.81 -0.75 1.08
N SER A 248 -6.32 -0.07 0.05
CA SER A 248 -5.54 0.30 -1.11
C SER A 248 -5.24 1.80 -1.05
N PRO A 249 -3.96 2.21 -1.10
CA PRO A 249 -3.66 3.60 -1.37
C PRO A 249 -4.23 3.92 -2.75
N GLY A 250 -4.99 5.02 -2.85
CA GLY A 250 -5.35 5.58 -4.14
C GLY A 250 -4.08 6.04 -4.86
N TYR A 251 -4.21 6.55 -6.07
CA TYR A 251 -3.12 7.31 -6.65
C TYR A 251 -2.77 8.43 -5.67
N SER A 252 -1.48 8.55 -5.38
CA SER A 252 -0.86 9.26 -4.26
C SER A 252 -1.00 10.78 -4.29
N TYR A 253 -2.16 11.30 -4.69
CA TYR A 253 -2.38 12.73 -4.69
C TYR A 253 -2.90 13.19 -3.35
N THR A 254 -2.16 14.10 -2.74
CA THR A 254 -2.74 14.87 -1.65
C THR A 254 -3.87 15.77 -2.18
N PRO A 255 -4.79 16.20 -1.33
CA PRO A 255 -5.80 17.18 -1.74
C PRO A 255 -5.24 18.59 -1.99
N ILE A 256 -3.90 18.77 -1.94
CA ILE A 256 -3.23 20.02 -2.26
C ILE A 256 -2.93 20.05 -3.75
N LYS A 257 -3.66 20.89 -4.48
CA LYS A 257 -3.54 21.01 -5.93
C LYS A 257 -2.65 22.18 -6.30
N VAL A 258 -1.74 21.95 -7.26
CA VAL A 258 -0.97 23.02 -7.93
C VAL A 258 -1.84 23.62 -9.02
N GLU A 259 -2.18 24.89 -8.90
CA GLU A 259 -3.03 25.60 -9.87
C GLU A 259 -2.20 26.28 -10.95
N SER A 260 -1.08 26.90 -10.58
CA SER A 260 -0.15 27.53 -11.50
C SER A 260 1.21 27.79 -10.84
N ILE A 261 2.21 28.02 -11.66
CA ILE A 261 3.53 28.51 -11.27
C ILE A 261 3.79 29.80 -12.01
N ALA A 262 4.11 30.85 -11.28
CA ALA A 262 4.48 32.15 -11.87
C ALA A 262 5.87 32.09 -12.53
N SER A 263 6.20 33.06 -13.35
CA SER A 263 7.51 33.13 -14.04
C SER A 263 8.72 33.22 -13.10
N ASP A 264 8.50 33.67 -11.87
CA ASP A 264 9.51 33.72 -10.80
C ASP A 264 9.60 32.39 -10.00
N GLY A 265 8.86 31.35 -10.42
CA GLY A 265 8.79 30.06 -9.74
C GLY A 265 7.83 30.02 -8.55
N THR A 266 7.08 31.08 -8.28
CA THR A 266 6.13 31.10 -7.15
C THR A 266 4.88 30.28 -7.46
N PRO A 267 4.56 29.24 -6.66
CA PRO A 267 3.40 28.40 -6.87
C PRO A 267 2.13 29.02 -6.30
N THR A 268 1.02 28.76 -6.97
CA THR A 268 -0.34 29.00 -6.46
C THR A 268 -1.03 27.66 -6.26
N PHE A 269 -1.65 27.48 -5.10
CA PHE A 269 -2.29 26.23 -4.71
C PHE A 269 -3.81 26.40 -4.58
N SER A 270 -4.51 25.28 -4.55
CA SER A 270 -5.85 25.20 -3.98
C SER A 270 -5.95 23.96 -3.09
N PHE A 271 -6.89 23.99 -2.16
CA PHE A 271 -7.15 22.88 -1.26
C PHE A 271 -8.64 22.66 -1.10
N THR A 272 -9.08 21.42 -1.30
CA THR A 272 -10.45 21.01 -0.99
C THR A 272 -10.38 19.89 0.05
N LYS A 273 -11.02 20.11 1.21
CA LYS A 273 -11.03 19.12 2.27
C LYS A 273 -11.63 17.81 1.74
N PRO A 274 -10.91 16.68 1.85
CA PRO A 274 -11.43 15.38 1.42
C PRO A 274 -12.54 14.89 2.37
N ALA A 275 -13.34 13.94 1.91
CA ALA A 275 -14.38 13.31 2.74
C ALA A 275 -13.77 12.49 3.90
N SER A 276 -12.59 11.90 3.69
CA SER A 276 -11.77 11.26 4.72
C SER A 276 -10.40 11.91 4.72
N ASN A 277 -9.79 12.06 5.90
CA ASN A 277 -8.41 12.53 6.00
C ASN A 277 -7.39 11.45 5.65
N ALA A 278 -7.77 10.17 5.68
CA ALA A 278 -6.93 9.07 5.21
C ALA A 278 -6.82 9.09 3.68
N LEU A 279 -5.60 8.88 3.18
CA LEU A 279 -5.30 8.88 1.74
C LEU A 279 -5.33 7.46 1.14
N TYR A 280 -6.07 6.56 1.75
CA TYR A 280 -6.32 5.22 1.25
C TYR A 280 -7.82 4.90 1.33
N ASN A 281 -8.26 3.97 0.49
CA ASN A 281 -9.62 3.50 0.45
C ASN A 281 -9.68 2.01 0.78
N GLN A 282 -10.73 1.60 1.45
CA GLN A 282 -10.99 0.18 1.64
C GLN A 282 -11.38 -0.44 0.29
N SER A 283 -10.66 -1.49 -0.11
CA SER A 283 -11.01 -2.30 -1.28
C SER A 283 -12.18 -3.22 -0.93
N ASP A 284 -13.38 -2.87 -1.38
CA ASP A 284 -14.60 -3.64 -1.09
C ASP A 284 -14.49 -5.09 -1.59
N TYR A 285 -14.02 -5.30 -2.82
CA TYR A 285 -13.88 -6.63 -3.41
C TYR A 285 -12.90 -7.53 -2.65
N ASN A 286 -11.72 -7.00 -2.27
CA ASN A 286 -10.68 -7.77 -1.59
C ASN A 286 -10.98 -7.99 -0.11
N SER A 287 -11.87 -7.17 0.47
CA SER A 287 -12.27 -7.28 1.87
C SER A 287 -13.42 -8.27 2.11
N ARG A 288 -14.10 -8.72 1.05
CA ARG A 288 -15.25 -9.62 1.19
C ARG A 288 -14.82 -11.05 1.52
N TRP A 289 -15.59 -11.70 2.40
CA TRP A 289 -15.50 -13.16 2.55
C TRP A 289 -16.00 -13.88 1.30
N ARG A 290 -15.48 -15.06 1.04
CA ARG A 290 -15.84 -15.93 -0.07
C ARG A 290 -15.87 -17.37 0.39
N ALA A 291 -16.76 -18.17 -0.16
CA ALA A 291 -16.81 -19.61 0.12
C ALA A 291 -16.73 -20.43 -1.16
N GLN A 292 -16.06 -21.56 -1.07
CA GLN A 292 -15.94 -22.55 -2.13
C GLN A 292 -16.27 -23.94 -1.58
N LEU A 293 -17.15 -24.63 -2.26
CA LEU A 293 -17.42 -26.05 -2.02
C LEU A 293 -16.72 -26.89 -3.08
N GLY A 294 -15.99 -27.90 -2.64
CA GLY A 294 -15.28 -28.83 -3.53
C GLY A 294 -15.59 -30.28 -3.21
N VAL A 295 -15.51 -31.12 -4.22
CA VAL A 295 -15.61 -32.60 -4.09
C VAL A 295 -14.42 -33.22 -4.82
N ARG A 296 -13.72 -34.15 -4.16
CA ARG A 296 -12.60 -34.88 -4.72
C ARG A 296 -12.82 -36.36 -4.52
N TYR A 297 -12.55 -37.14 -5.56
CA TYR A 297 -12.47 -38.60 -5.47
C TYR A 297 -11.03 -39.05 -5.66
N ILE A 298 -10.54 -39.88 -4.72
CA ILE A 298 -9.17 -40.40 -4.68
C ILE A 298 -9.27 -41.94 -4.69
N PHE A 299 -8.59 -42.58 -5.62
CA PHE A 299 -8.61 -44.02 -5.83
C PHE A 299 -7.21 -44.59 -5.98
#